data_5cc809f97fe2814367fddee458f243ce
#
_entry.id   5cc809f97fe2814367fddee458f243ce
#
_cell.length_a   1.000
_cell.length_b   1.000
_cell.length_c   1.000
_cell.angle_alpha   90.00
_cell.angle_beta   90.00
_cell.angle_gamma   90.00
#
_symmetry.space_group_name_H-M   'P 1'
#
loop_
_entity.id
_entity.type
_entity.pdbx_description
1 polymer ?
#
loop_
_entity_poly.entity_id
_entity_poly.type
_entity_poly.pdbx_seq_one_letter_code
_entity_poly.pdbx_strand_id
1 'polypeptide(L)'
;TIAVSETVDGDGLIVSTDPRGRALGVVEEAELTDEVLGQAWAQLALLHGRGVAHRRPNLHHFVVDDAGDVHLRGFRAARVAADLHLLGTDVAELLMAQAARVGVERAVLGAADHMPRAELEAALPMVQPLAVSGSTRAEVKQHADKGLWDEVRDALQAHLGIESYELTKLDRISFGKLVSLFGGTVLVYVMLAFVSNWAAIRESLGDADWSQLPGLVALAFV
;
A
#
# COMPACT_ATOMS: atom_id res chain seq x y z
N THR A 1 4.41 -17.11 20.73
CA THR A 1 5.33 -18.01 19.99
C THR A 1 4.87 -18.02 18.54
N ILE A 2 5.79 -17.75 17.62
CA ILE A 2 5.54 -17.86 16.18
C ILE A 2 6.26 -19.11 15.69
N ALA A 3 5.54 -20.01 15.05
CA ALA A 3 6.12 -21.11 14.30
C ALA A 3 5.92 -20.84 12.81
N VAL A 4 6.97 -21.02 12.03
CA VAL A 4 6.93 -20.92 10.57
C VAL A 4 7.19 -22.30 10.00
N SER A 5 6.34 -22.74 9.10
CA SER A 5 6.45 -24.01 8.39
C SER A 5 6.04 -23.81 6.92
N GLU A 6 6.33 -24.80 6.11
CA GLU A 6 5.89 -24.84 4.71
C GLU A 6 4.86 -25.96 4.56
N THR A 7 3.80 -25.70 3.78
CA THR A 7 2.80 -26.72 3.46
C THR A 7 3.31 -27.66 2.37
N VAL A 8 2.63 -28.78 2.16
CA VAL A 8 2.96 -29.75 1.10
C VAL A 8 2.89 -29.10 -0.31
N ASP A 9 2.08 -28.07 -0.45
CA ASP A 9 1.90 -27.31 -1.70
C ASP A 9 2.88 -26.13 -1.85
N GLY A 10 3.84 -25.99 -0.92
CA GLY A 10 4.86 -24.93 -0.95
C GLY A 10 4.39 -23.58 -0.41
N ASP A 11 3.23 -23.52 0.21
CA ASP A 11 2.74 -22.30 0.88
C ASP A 11 3.40 -22.11 2.25
N GLY A 12 3.76 -20.88 2.58
CA GLY A 12 4.25 -20.55 3.91
C GLY A 12 3.14 -20.58 4.96
N LEU A 13 3.32 -21.42 6.00
CA LEU A 13 2.42 -21.49 7.15
C LEU A 13 3.04 -20.76 8.34
N ILE A 14 2.36 -19.71 8.83
CA ILE A 14 2.72 -19.02 10.06
C ILE A 14 1.66 -19.38 11.12
N VAL A 15 2.09 -20.03 12.18
CA VAL A 15 1.24 -20.33 13.33
C VAL A 15 1.61 -19.39 14.47
N SER A 16 0.67 -18.59 14.91
CA SER A 16 0.83 -17.70 16.06
C SER A 16 -0.27 -17.97 17.08
N THR A 17 0.04 -17.79 18.36
CA THR A 17 -0.98 -17.67 19.39
C THR A 17 -1.67 -16.33 19.21
N ASP A 18 -3.01 -16.30 19.28
CA ASP A 18 -3.77 -15.02 19.31
C ASP A 18 -3.67 -14.43 20.72
N PRO A 19 -2.90 -13.36 20.93
CA PRO A 19 -2.75 -12.77 22.25
C PRO A 19 -4.07 -12.09 22.65
N ARG A 20 -4.48 -12.33 23.89
CA ARG A 20 -5.57 -11.58 24.49
C ARG A 20 -5.07 -10.21 24.90
N GLY A 21 -5.87 -9.16 24.72
CA GLY A 21 -5.49 -7.80 25.08
C GLY A 21 -6.18 -6.75 24.22
N ARG A 22 -5.74 -5.50 24.39
CA ARG A 22 -6.27 -4.35 23.62
C ARG A 22 -5.32 -4.01 22.48
N ALA A 23 -5.86 -3.77 21.29
CA ALA A 23 -5.05 -3.30 20.17
C ALA A 23 -4.54 -1.88 20.44
N LEU A 24 -3.28 -1.58 20.14
CA LEU A 24 -2.69 -0.24 20.34
C LEU A 24 -3.43 0.85 19.54
N GLY A 25 -4.08 0.49 18.44
CA GLY A 25 -4.88 1.43 17.66
C GLY A 25 -6.15 1.94 18.37
N VAL A 26 -6.60 1.28 19.46
CA VAL A 26 -7.77 1.71 20.25
C VAL A 26 -7.41 2.11 21.69
N VAL A 27 -6.14 2.07 22.04
CA VAL A 27 -5.63 2.48 23.34
C VAL A 27 -5.56 4.02 23.38
N GLU A 28 -5.84 4.61 24.54
CA GLU A 28 -5.73 6.06 24.72
C GLU A 28 -4.28 6.52 24.52
N GLU A 29 -4.09 7.74 24.01
CA GLU A 29 -2.75 8.27 23.72
C GLU A 29 -1.83 8.29 24.94
N ALA A 30 -2.38 8.59 26.11
CA ALA A 30 -1.63 8.59 27.37
C ALA A 30 -1.07 7.21 27.77
N GLU A 31 -1.66 6.12 27.26
CA GLU A 31 -1.19 4.75 27.48
C GLU A 31 -0.14 4.32 26.43
N LEU A 32 0.03 5.07 25.35
CA LEU A 32 1.06 4.84 24.31
C LEU A 32 2.41 5.40 24.80
N THR A 33 2.96 4.78 25.82
CA THR A 33 4.27 5.14 26.36
C THR A 33 5.40 4.77 25.41
N ASP A 34 6.60 5.36 25.58
CA ASP A 34 7.77 5.02 24.76
C ASP A 34 8.15 3.54 24.90
N GLU A 35 7.93 2.94 26.07
CA GLU A 35 8.13 1.52 26.29
C GLU A 35 7.20 0.65 25.47
N VAL A 36 5.89 0.95 25.46
CA VAL A 36 4.87 0.23 24.67
C VAL A 36 5.16 0.37 23.17
N LEU A 37 5.50 1.57 22.72
CA LEU A 37 5.86 1.83 21.32
C LEU A 37 7.15 1.14 20.92
N GLY A 38 8.15 1.15 21.81
CA GLY A 38 9.42 0.44 21.61
C GLY A 38 9.26 -1.07 21.53
N GLN A 39 8.38 -1.66 22.37
CA GLN A 39 8.04 -3.08 22.26
C GLN A 39 7.40 -3.42 20.91
N ALA A 40 6.55 -2.54 20.35
CA ALA A 40 5.98 -2.75 19.01
C ALA A 40 7.10 -2.80 17.94
N TRP A 41 8.05 -1.89 17.99
CA TRP A 41 9.24 -1.92 17.12
C TRP A 41 10.07 -3.18 17.33
N ALA A 42 10.30 -3.60 18.57
CA ALA A 42 11.06 -4.82 18.87
C ALA A 42 10.37 -6.08 18.29
N GLN A 43 9.03 -6.16 18.35
CA GLN A 43 8.29 -7.26 17.72
C GLN A 43 8.46 -7.24 16.20
N LEU A 44 8.43 -6.08 15.56
CA LEU A 44 8.65 -5.95 14.12
C LEU A 44 10.09 -6.34 13.75
N ALA A 45 11.09 -5.84 14.48
CA ALA A 45 12.50 -6.18 14.28
C ALA A 45 12.76 -7.69 14.42
N LEU A 46 12.11 -8.34 15.40
CA LEU A 46 12.20 -9.78 15.58
C LEU A 46 11.63 -10.56 14.37
N LEU A 47 10.56 -10.08 13.77
CA LEU A 47 9.96 -10.67 12.56
C LEU A 47 10.89 -10.47 11.35
N HIS A 48 11.39 -9.25 11.17
CA HIS A 48 12.32 -8.88 10.08
C HIS A 48 13.64 -9.66 10.16
N GLY A 49 14.17 -9.86 11.37
CA GLY A 49 15.36 -10.68 11.60
C GLY A 49 15.21 -12.15 11.18
N ARG A 50 13.99 -12.60 10.92
CA ARG A 50 13.68 -13.92 10.35
C ARG A 50 13.36 -13.86 8.83
N GLY A 51 13.58 -12.72 8.20
CA GLY A 51 13.30 -12.53 6.77
C GLY A 51 11.81 -12.52 6.44
N VAL A 52 10.96 -12.11 7.39
CA VAL A 52 9.50 -12.07 7.19
C VAL A 52 9.01 -10.63 7.25
N ALA A 53 8.29 -10.18 6.21
CA ALA A 53 7.54 -8.93 6.21
C ALA A 53 6.08 -9.19 6.62
N HIS A 54 5.55 -8.36 7.50
CA HIS A 54 4.16 -8.44 7.95
C HIS A 54 3.18 -7.88 6.92
N ARG A 55 3.60 -6.89 6.15
CA ARG A 55 2.87 -6.19 5.09
C ARG A 55 1.82 -5.17 5.55
N ARG A 56 1.42 -5.17 6.80
CA ARG A 56 0.46 -4.21 7.39
C ARG A 56 0.67 -4.03 8.90
N PRO A 57 1.88 -3.72 9.39
CA PRO A 57 2.15 -3.63 10.83
C PRO A 57 1.67 -2.27 11.40
N ASN A 58 0.39 -1.94 11.25
CA ASN A 58 -0.18 -0.76 11.90
C ASN A 58 -0.59 -1.05 13.35
N LEU A 59 -0.93 -0.01 14.13
CA LEU A 59 -1.22 -0.13 15.56
C LEU A 59 -2.36 -1.11 15.90
N HIS A 60 -3.27 -1.43 14.98
CA HIS A 60 -4.32 -2.42 15.20
C HIS A 60 -3.82 -3.88 15.18
N HIS A 61 -2.61 -4.11 14.65
CA HIS A 61 -1.99 -5.42 14.65
C HIS A 61 -1.06 -5.67 15.83
N PHE A 62 -0.86 -4.67 16.68
CA PHE A 62 -0.15 -4.81 17.96
C PHE A 62 -1.16 -4.81 19.09
N VAL A 63 -1.02 -5.76 20.00
CA VAL A 63 -1.91 -5.96 21.15
C VAL A 63 -1.09 -5.89 22.41
N VAL A 64 -1.48 -5.02 23.35
CA VAL A 64 -0.94 -5.01 24.71
C VAL A 64 -1.81 -5.90 25.58
N ASP A 65 -1.19 -6.86 26.26
CA ASP A 65 -1.87 -7.76 27.19
C ASP A 65 -2.00 -7.17 28.61
N ASP A 66 -2.59 -7.92 29.53
CA ASP A 66 -2.80 -7.48 30.92
C ASP A 66 -1.48 -7.36 31.72
N ALA A 67 -0.39 -7.95 31.23
CA ALA A 67 0.95 -7.82 31.81
C ALA A 67 1.70 -6.58 31.29
N GLY A 68 1.18 -5.94 30.25
CA GLY A 68 1.84 -4.80 29.58
C GLY A 68 2.76 -5.22 28.43
N ASP A 69 2.77 -6.51 28.07
CA ASP A 69 3.59 -7.02 26.97
C ASP A 69 2.89 -6.79 25.63
N VAL A 70 3.66 -6.34 24.64
CA VAL A 70 3.14 -6.07 23.28
C VAL A 70 3.41 -7.25 22.36
N HIS A 71 2.36 -7.68 21.68
CA HIS A 71 2.39 -8.81 20.75
C HIS A 71 1.92 -8.41 19.37
N LEU A 72 2.66 -8.82 18.33
CA LEU A 72 2.25 -8.67 16.94
C LEU A 72 1.35 -9.82 16.51
N ARG A 73 0.24 -9.50 15.81
CA ARG A 73 -0.75 -10.45 15.29
C ARG A 73 -1.13 -10.14 13.85
N GLY A 74 -1.93 -11.02 13.23
CA GLY A 74 -2.54 -10.71 11.93
C GLY A 74 -1.65 -11.00 10.73
N PHE A 75 -0.90 -12.08 10.73
CA PHE A 75 0.07 -12.48 9.70
C PHE A 75 -0.53 -12.92 8.35
N ARG A 76 -1.82 -12.66 8.11
CA ARG A 76 -2.52 -13.10 6.90
C ARG A 76 -1.89 -12.63 5.59
N ALA A 77 -1.26 -11.46 5.62
CA ALA A 77 -0.59 -10.86 4.46
C ALA A 77 0.92 -11.05 4.48
N ALA A 78 1.46 -11.70 5.52
CA ALA A 78 2.90 -11.83 5.73
C ALA A 78 3.59 -12.55 4.55
N ARG A 79 4.84 -12.18 4.31
CA ARG A 79 5.70 -12.74 3.27
C ARG A 79 7.01 -13.20 3.87
N VAL A 80 7.36 -14.45 3.62
CA VAL A 80 8.69 -15.00 3.91
C VAL A 80 9.68 -14.64 2.81
N ALA A 81 10.97 -14.73 3.08
CA ALA A 81 12.05 -14.30 2.18
C ALA A 81 11.85 -12.86 1.68
N ALA A 82 11.45 -11.97 2.60
CA ALA A 82 11.20 -10.58 2.30
C ALA A 82 12.50 -9.86 1.92
N ASP A 83 12.46 -9.10 0.85
CA ASP A 83 13.52 -8.19 0.47
C ASP A 83 13.49 -6.90 1.29
N LEU A 84 14.56 -6.11 1.20
CA LEU A 84 14.69 -4.86 1.95
C LEU A 84 13.58 -3.86 1.63
N HIS A 85 13.04 -3.87 0.42
CA HIS A 85 11.94 -3.00 0.02
C HIS A 85 10.63 -3.33 0.78
N LEU A 86 10.32 -4.62 0.93
CA LEU A 86 9.17 -5.07 1.70
C LEU A 86 9.33 -4.76 3.19
N LEU A 87 10.54 -4.96 3.74
CA LEU A 87 10.85 -4.61 5.14
C LEU A 87 10.74 -3.09 5.35
N GLY A 88 11.29 -2.27 4.46
CA GLY A 88 11.14 -0.81 4.50
C GLY A 88 9.69 -0.33 4.41
N THR A 89 8.84 -1.05 3.65
CA THR A 89 7.39 -0.75 3.60
C THR A 89 6.72 -0.99 4.95
N ASP A 90 7.09 -2.06 5.66
CA ASP A 90 6.57 -2.34 7.00
C ASP A 90 7.03 -1.28 8.02
N VAL A 91 8.29 -0.85 7.94
CA VAL A 91 8.81 0.23 8.78
C VAL A 91 8.04 1.53 8.52
N ALA A 92 7.83 1.91 7.25
CA ALA A 92 7.06 3.10 6.91
C ALA A 92 5.60 3.04 7.40
N GLU A 93 4.99 1.85 7.34
CA GLU A 93 3.61 1.62 7.82
C GLU A 93 3.50 1.89 9.33
N LEU A 94 4.38 1.27 10.15
CA LEU A 94 4.36 1.43 11.60
C LEU A 94 4.77 2.85 12.01
N LEU A 95 5.79 3.42 11.35
CA LEU A 95 6.26 4.79 11.60
C LEU A 95 5.13 5.80 11.40
N MET A 96 4.42 5.72 10.29
CA MET A 96 3.30 6.63 10.01
C MET A 96 2.13 6.43 10.98
N ALA A 97 1.82 5.19 11.37
CA ALA A 97 0.78 4.90 12.34
C ALA A 97 1.14 5.45 13.73
N GLN A 98 2.39 5.33 14.17
CA GLN A 98 2.85 5.92 15.43
C GLN A 98 2.91 7.44 15.35
N ALA A 99 3.48 8.01 14.29
CA ALA A 99 3.60 9.47 14.14
C ALA A 99 2.23 10.17 14.17
N ALA A 100 1.20 9.57 13.61
CA ALA A 100 -0.17 10.10 13.66
C ALA A 100 -0.75 10.16 15.08
N ARG A 101 -0.28 9.31 16.00
CA ARG A 101 -0.83 9.20 17.36
C ARG A 101 0.02 9.92 18.40
N VAL A 102 1.32 9.90 18.27
CA VAL A 102 2.24 10.37 19.33
C VAL A 102 3.24 11.44 18.85
N GLY A 103 3.11 11.87 17.61
CA GLY A 103 3.95 12.89 16.98
C GLY A 103 5.20 12.33 16.32
N VAL A 104 5.78 13.16 15.45
CA VAL A 104 6.88 12.77 14.54
C VAL A 104 8.15 12.40 15.30
N GLU A 105 8.57 13.25 16.25
CA GLU A 105 9.83 13.07 16.95
C GLU A 105 9.89 11.73 17.71
N ARG A 106 8.86 11.43 18.49
CA ARG A 106 8.78 10.18 19.27
C ARG A 106 8.75 8.95 18.36
N ALA A 107 8.00 9.02 17.26
CA ALA A 107 7.90 7.92 16.32
C ALA A 107 9.23 7.64 15.60
N VAL A 108 9.94 8.69 15.16
CA VAL A 108 11.24 8.55 14.47
C VAL A 108 12.31 8.04 15.42
N LEU A 109 12.39 8.58 16.64
CA LEU A 109 13.35 8.10 17.63
C LEU A 109 13.08 6.63 18.01
N GLY A 110 11.83 6.26 18.26
CA GLY A 110 11.45 4.87 18.54
C GLY A 110 11.81 3.90 17.41
N ALA A 111 11.61 4.31 16.16
CA ALA A 111 12.03 3.51 15.00
C ALA A 111 13.56 3.38 14.95
N ALA A 112 14.29 4.49 15.16
CA ALA A 112 15.75 4.53 15.08
C ALA A 112 16.44 3.68 16.16
N ASP A 113 15.85 3.58 17.34
CA ASP A 113 16.39 2.80 18.47
C ASP A 113 16.24 1.28 18.25
N HIS A 114 15.30 0.84 17.40
CA HIS A 114 14.95 -0.58 17.30
C HIS A 114 15.20 -1.17 15.91
N MET A 115 15.23 -0.35 14.85
CA MET A 115 15.30 -0.85 13.48
C MET A 115 16.70 -0.66 12.89
N PRO A 116 17.17 -1.63 12.09
CA PRO A 116 18.44 -1.49 11.37
C PRO A 116 18.42 -0.26 10.44
N ARG A 117 19.54 0.47 10.39
CA ARG A 117 19.69 1.65 9.52
C ARG A 117 19.27 1.38 8.06
N ALA A 118 19.66 0.22 7.52
CA ALA A 118 19.31 -0.15 6.14
C ALA A 118 17.80 -0.22 5.91
N GLU A 119 17.01 -0.68 6.89
CA GLU A 119 15.56 -0.73 6.80
C GLU A 119 14.92 0.65 6.93
N LEU A 120 15.48 1.54 7.76
CA LEU A 120 15.07 2.94 7.85
C LEU A 120 15.35 3.69 6.54
N GLU A 121 16.51 3.46 5.92
CA GLU A 121 16.84 4.01 4.60
C GLU A 121 15.86 3.50 3.52
N ALA A 122 15.51 2.21 3.55
CA ALA A 122 14.53 1.63 2.64
C ALA A 122 13.09 2.12 2.92
N ALA A 123 12.78 2.50 4.16
CA ALA A 123 11.48 3.05 4.53
C ALA A 123 11.27 4.48 4.02
N LEU A 124 12.33 5.29 3.94
CA LEU A 124 12.24 6.71 3.57
C LEU A 124 11.45 6.96 2.27
N PRO A 125 11.72 6.28 1.15
CA PRO A 125 10.93 6.43 -0.08
C PRO A 125 9.51 5.85 0.02
N MET A 126 9.21 5.04 1.06
CA MET A 126 7.91 4.43 1.32
C MET A 126 7.00 5.29 2.22
N VAL A 127 7.52 6.35 2.85
CA VAL A 127 6.72 7.30 3.63
C VAL A 127 5.88 8.15 2.70
N GLN A 128 4.85 7.55 2.13
CA GLN A 128 3.92 8.18 1.21
C GLN A 128 2.54 7.49 1.24
N PRO A 129 1.43 8.22 0.96
CA PRO A 129 0.08 7.66 1.10
C PRO A 129 -0.19 6.41 0.27
N LEU A 130 0.54 6.21 -0.84
CA LEU A 130 0.34 5.07 -1.74
C LEU A 130 1.03 3.80 -1.27
N ALA A 131 2.07 3.91 -0.46
CA ALA A 131 2.85 2.78 0.03
C ALA A 131 2.20 2.13 1.25
N VAL A 132 1.50 2.91 2.09
CA VAL A 132 0.89 2.42 3.33
C VAL A 132 -0.55 1.95 3.13
N SER A 133 -1.05 1.17 4.10
CA SER A 133 -2.39 0.59 4.09
C SER A 133 -3.50 1.66 4.18
N GLY A 134 -4.73 1.27 3.80
CA GLY A 134 -5.90 2.15 3.92
C GLY A 134 -6.22 2.55 5.35
N SER A 135 -5.97 1.64 6.31
CA SER A 135 -6.16 1.90 7.76
C SER A 135 -5.21 2.98 8.26
N THR A 136 -3.92 2.90 7.95
CA THR A 136 -2.93 3.91 8.35
C THR A 136 -3.23 5.27 7.71
N ARG A 137 -3.63 5.30 6.43
CA ARG A 137 -4.09 6.55 5.81
C ARG A 137 -5.31 7.16 6.50
N ALA A 138 -6.26 6.33 6.93
CA ALA A 138 -7.43 6.81 7.66
C ALA A 138 -7.04 7.37 9.04
N GLU A 139 -6.12 6.71 9.73
CA GLU A 139 -5.58 7.15 11.02
C GLU A 139 -4.83 8.48 10.90
N VAL A 140 -3.94 8.62 9.91
CA VAL A 140 -3.28 9.89 9.60
C VAL A 140 -4.31 11.01 9.32
N LYS A 141 -5.35 10.72 8.54
CA LYS A 141 -6.40 11.70 8.24
C LYS A 141 -7.22 12.11 9.47
N GLN A 142 -7.38 11.21 10.43
CA GLN A 142 -8.18 11.43 11.64
C GLN A 142 -7.42 12.18 12.72
N HIS A 143 -6.13 11.90 12.88
CA HIS A 143 -5.33 12.35 14.03
C HIS A 143 -4.24 13.37 13.69
N ALA A 144 -3.98 13.65 12.41
CA ALA A 144 -2.90 14.51 12.00
C ALA A 144 -3.27 15.43 10.81
N ASP A 145 -2.45 16.47 10.64
CA ASP A 145 -2.54 17.40 9.54
C ASP A 145 -1.98 16.81 8.23
N LYS A 146 -2.31 17.46 7.11
CA LYS A 146 -1.86 17.02 5.78
C LYS A 146 -0.33 17.03 5.62
N GLY A 147 0.40 17.80 6.43
CA GLY A 147 1.85 17.93 6.42
C GLY A 147 2.59 16.75 7.03
N LEU A 148 1.92 15.89 7.82
CA LEU A 148 2.58 14.81 8.57
C LEU A 148 3.50 13.93 7.71
N TRP A 149 3.13 13.67 6.44
CA TRP A 149 3.95 12.86 5.54
C TRP A 149 5.31 13.50 5.24
N ASP A 150 5.31 14.80 5.02
CA ASP A 150 6.53 15.57 4.75
C ASP A 150 7.36 15.69 6.03
N GLU A 151 6.73 16.00 7.15
CA GLU A 151 7.38 16.10 8.45
C GLU A 151 8.08 14.81 8.87
N VAL A 152 7.43 13.65 8.71
CA VAL A 152 8.03 12.34 9.02
C VAL A 152 9.21 12.04 8.09
N ARG A 153 9.09 12.35 6.78
CA ARG A 153 10.19 12.17 5.84
C ARG A 153 11.38 13.05 6.19
N ASP A 154 11.12 14.32 6.45
CA ASP A 154 12.18 15.29 6.78
C ASP A 154 12.89 14.90 8.07
N ALA A 155 12.15 14.50 9.09
CA ALA A 155 12.71 14.06 10.37
C ALA A 155 13.52 12.75 10.21
N LEU A 156 13.02 11.76 9.47
CA LEU A 156 13.72 10.51 9.20
C LEU A 156 14.98 10.77 8.36
N GLN A 157 14.89 11.61 7.34
CA GLN A 157 16.01 12.01 6.49
C GLN A 157 17.10 12.71 7.32
N ALA A 158 16.72 13.65 8.16
CA ALA A 158 17.63 14.37 9.05
C ALA A 158 18.32 13.41 10.03
N HIS A 159 17.57 12.46 10.61
CA HIS A 159 18.12 11.45 11.52
C HIS A 159 19.16 10.55 10.81
N LEU A 160 18.88 10.16 9.57
CA LEU A 160 19.78 9.33 8.77
C LEU A 160 20.96 10.09 8.17
N GLY A 161 20.94 11.43 8.16
CA GLY A 161 21.96 12.26 7.54
C GLY A 161 22.05 12.10 6.03
N ILE A 162 20.92 11.85 5.36
CA ILE A 162 20.82 11.64 3.90
C ILE A 162 20.55 12.99 3.23
N GLU A 163 21.42 13.44 2.31
CA GLU A 163 21.27 14.72 1.62
C GLU A 163 20.14 14.73 0.58
N SER A 164 19.92 13.58 -0.10
CA SER A 164 18.86 13.45 -1.10
C SER A 164 18.37 11.99 -1.22
N TYR A 165 17.09 11.83 -1.51
CA TYR A 165 16.50 10.52 -1.83
C TYR A 165 15.44 10.70 -2.92
N GLU A 166 15.16 9.63 -3.67
CA GLU A 166 14.08 9.61 -4.65
C GLU A 166 12.89 8.83 -4.08
N LEU A 167 11.69 9.43 -4.11
CA LEU A 167 10.48 8.71 -3.78
C LEU A 167 10.28 7.55 -4.76
N THR A 168 9.97 6.36 -4.25
CA THR A 168 9.63 5.23 -5.09
C THR A 168 8.40 5.57 -5.93
N LYS A 169 8.56 5.55 -7.25
CA LYS A 169 7.45 5.75 -8.19
C LYS A 169 6.51 4.56 -8.10
N LEU A 170 5.48 4.68 -7.28
CA LEU A 170 4.40 3.70 -7.22
C LEU A 170 3.48 3.94 -8.43
N ASP A 171 3.68 3.15 -9.48
CA ASP A 171 2.85 3.22 -10.69
C ASP A 171 1.40 2.83 -10.35
N ARG A 172 0.56 3.82 -10.19
CA ARG A 172 -0.88 3.59 -10.35
C ARG A 172 -1.11 3.24 -11.81
N ILE A 173 -1.92 2.20 -12.06
CA ILE A 173 -2.47 1.98 -13.41
C ILE A 173 -3.10 3.32 -13.81
N SER A 174 -2.44 4.06 -14.72
CA SER A 174 -2.93 5.37 -15.11
C SER A 174 -4.29 5.19 -15.78
N PHE A 175 -5.21 6.12 -15.52
CA PHE A 175 -6.53 6.12 -16.18
C PHE A 175 -6.37 6.00 -17.71
N GLY A 176 -5.31 6.58 -18.28
CA GLY A 176 -4.98 6.45 -19.69
C GLY A 176 -4.65 5.00 -20.11
N LYS A 177 -3.92 4.23 -19.29
CA LYS A 177 -3.66 2.79 -19.56
C LYS A 177 -4.96 1.98 -19.49
N LEU A 178 -5.84 2.31 -18.54
CA LEU A 178 -7.16 1.68 -18.42
C LEU A 178 -8.04 2.00 -19.65
N VAL A 179 -8.13 3.26 -20.04
CA VAL A 179 -8.87 3.71 -21.22
C VAL A 179 -8.32 3.06 -22.51
N SER A 180 -6.99 2.96 -22.63
CA SER A 180 -6.35 2.29 -23.77
C SER A 180 -6.70 0.80 -23.84
N LEU A 181 -6.70 0.12 -22.68
CA LEU A 181 -7.06 -1.31 -22.60
C LEU A 181 -8.53 -1.53 -22.97
N PHE A 182 -9.45 -0.76 -22.39
CA PHE A 182 -10.88 -0.85 -22.69
C PHE A 182 -11.19 -0.38 -24.11
N GLY A 183 -10.59 0.74 -24.55
CA GLY A 183 -10.75 1.26 -25.90
C GLY A 183 -10.25 0.27 -26.96
N GLY A 184 -9.10 -0.37 -26.72
CA GLY A 184 -8.59 -1.44 -27.58
C GLY A 184 -9.53 -2.64 -27.66
N THR A 185 -10.09 -3.08 -26.54
CA THR A 185 -11.04 -4.20 -26.49
C THR A 185 -12.33 -3.88 -27.25
N VAL A 186 -12.87 -2.67 -27.07
CA VAL A 186 -14.06 -2.21 -27.81
C VAL A 186 -13.78 -2.11 -29.30
N LEU A 187 -12.62 -1.58 -29.71
CA LEU A 187 -12.22 -1.49 -31.11
C LEU A 187 -12.13 -2.87 -31.76
N VAL A 188 -11.51 -3.85 -31.09
CA VAL A 188 -11.43 -5.24 -31.58
C VAL A 188 -12.84 -5.84 -31.73
N TYR A 189 -13.71 -5.64 -30.74
CA TYR A 189 -15.08 -6.11 -30.78
C TYR A 189 -15.85 -5.50 -31.97
N VAL A 190 -15.75 -4.18 -32.18
CA VAL A 190 -16.37 -3.47 -33.31
C VAL A 190 -15.83 -3.98 -34.65
N MET A 191 -14.50 -4.18 -34.74
CA MET A 191 -13.89 -4.74 -35.96
C MET A 191 -14.40 -6.17 -36.25
N LEU A 192 -14.50 -7.03 -35.22
CA LEU A 192 -15.02 -8.39 -35.39
C LEU A 192 -16.50 -8.37 -35.80
N ALA A 193 -17.33 -7.50 -35.19
CA ALA A 193 -18.71 -7.32 -35.57
C ALA A 193 -18.86 -6.80 -37.01
N PHE A 194 -17.97 -5.90 -37.44
CA PHE A 194 -17.96 -5.38 -38.80
C PHE A 194 -17.58 -6.46 -39.81
N VAL A 195 -16.54 -7.25 -39.52
CA VAL A 195 -16.09 -8.36 -40.38
C VAL A 195 -17.15 -9.46 -40.50
N SER A 196 -17.81 -9.83 -39.38
CA SER A 196 -18.86 -10.85 -39.38
C SER A 196 -20.13 -10.42 -40.13
N ASN A 197 -20.39 -9.11 -40.20
CA ASN A 197 -21.54 -8.57 -40.93
C ASN A 197 -21.19 -7.99 -42.33
N TRP A 198 -19.95 -8.20 -42.79
CA TRP A 198 -19.46 -7.60 -44.04
C TRP A 198 -20.29 -7.89 -45.25
N ALA A 199 -20.83 -9.11 -45.37
CA ALA A 199 -21.71 -9.50 -46.48
C ALA A 199 -23.00 -8.66 -46.49
N ALA A 200 -23.65 -8.49 -45.33
CA ALA A 200 -24.88 -7.69 -45.20
C ALA A 200 -24.60 -6.18 -45.44
N ILE A 201 -23.47 -5.68 -44.97
CA ILE A 201 -23.07 -4.28 -45.20
C ILE A 201 -22.83 -4.02 -46.69
N ARG A 202 -22.15 -4.94 -47.36
CA ARG A 202 -21.86 -4.85 -48.79
C ARG A 202 -23.14 -4.86 -49.62
N GLU A 203 -24.11 -5.71 -49.27
CA GLU A 203 -25.43 -5.78 -49.91
C GLU A 203 -26.19 -4.47 -49.72
N SER A 204 -26.26 -3.96 -48.47
CA SER A 204 -26.92 -2.68 -48.15
C SER A 204 -26.25 -1.48 -48.83
N LEU A 205 -24.95 -1.49 -49.03
CA LEU A 205 -24.20 -0.44 -49.73
C LEU A 205 -24.43 -0.52 -51.26
N GLY A 206 -24.65 -1.73 -51.79
CA GLY A 206 -24.97 -1.95 -53.23
C GLY A 206 -26.35 -1.45 -53.61
N ASP A 207 -27.28 -1.52 -52.65
CA ASP A 207 -28.69 -1.10 -52.84
C ASP A 207 -28.93 0.37 -52.45
N ALA A 208 -27.92 1.04 -51.94
CA ALA A 208 -28.01 2.44 -51.48
C ALA A 208 -28.15 3.39 -52.69
N ASP A 209 -29.15 4.25 -52.63
CA ASP A 209 -29.30 5.32 -53.63
C ASP A 209 -28.37 6.48 -53.34
N TRP A 210 -27.16 6.42 -53.92
CA TRP A 210 -26.09 7.39 -53.73
C TRP A 210 -26.42 8.78 -54.29
N SER A 211 -27.52 8.92 -55.08
CA SER A 211 -27.96 10.21 -55.61
C SER A 211 -28.45 11.18 -54.53
N GLN A 212 -28.83 10.66 -53.37
CA GLN A 212 -29.29 11.47 -52.21
C GLN A 212 -28.20 11.99 -51.31
N LEU A 213 -26.96 11.50 -51.43
CA LEU A 213 -25.83 11.84 -50.59
C LEU A 213 -25.50 13.36 -50.60
N PRO A 214 -25.48 14.06 -51.73
CA PRO A 214 -25.20 15.49 -51.75
C PRO A 214 -26.25 16.30 -50.98
N GLY A 215 -27.53 15.87 -51.00
CA GLY A 215 -28.61 16.54 -50.24
C GLY A 215 -28.47 16.36 -48.75
N LEU A 216 -28.08 15.16 -48.30
CA LEU A 216 -27.85 14.87 -46.89
C LEU A 216 -26.62 15.60 -46.30
N VAL A 217 -25.54 15.71 -47.10
CA VAL A 217 -24.35 16.48 -46.71
C VAL A 217 -24.69 17.98 -46.61
N ALA A 218 -25.47 18.54 -47.56
CA ALA A 218 -25.92 19.91 -47.49
C ALA A 218 -26.75 20.24 -46.23
N LEU A 219 -27.59 19.27 -45.78
CA LEU A 219 -28.43 19.41 -44.59
C LEU A 219 -27.60 19.31 -43.26
N ALA A 220 -26.47 18.63 -43.26
CA ALA A 220 -25.62 18.52 -42.09
C ALA A 220 -24.78 19.77 -41.77
N PHE A 221 -24.72 20.72 -42.72
CA PHE A 221 -23.97 21.96 -42.59
C PHE A 221 -24.87 23.23 -42.46
N VAL A 222 -26.19 23.03 -42.27
CA VAL A 222 -27.16 24.09 -41.94
C VAL A 222 -27.55 23.96 -40.47
#